data_f464ec255735098609faf5a15d082282
#
_entry.id   f464ec255735098609faf5a15d082282
#
_cell.length_a   1.000
_cell.length_b   1.000
_cell.length_c   1.000
_cell.angle_alpha   90.00
_cell.angle_beta   90.00
_cell.angle_gamma   90.00
#
_symmetry.space_group_name_H-M   'P 1'
#
loop_
_entity.id
_entity.type
_entity.pdbx_description
1 polymer ?
#
loop_
_entity_poly.entity_id
_entity_poly.type
_entity_poly.pdbx_seq_one_letter_code
_entity_poly.pdbx_strand_id
1 'polypeptide(L)'
;MKNDNNSLKRRNFLTNLTKVVGGIGAVFALIPFLSTMSPSEKTKMAGAPIEIDISAITPGTFKIVEWRGKPVWVVHRTPEMLNIIDSKVDYLADPESSSEMQPIYAQNKYRSVKPEFLILVGVCTHLGCSPLYKPVSYTHLTLPT
;
A
#
# COMPACT_ATOMS: atom_id res chain seq x y z
N MET A 1 61.46 39.08 12.91
CA MET A 1 60.38 39.10 11.92
C MET A 1 60.28 37.88 11.00
N LYS A 2 61.32 37.02 10.86
CA LYS A 2 61.26 35.82 9.96
C LYS A 2 60.60 34.59 10.62
N ASN A 3 60.56 34.53 11.96
CA ASN A 3 59.98 33.39 12.72
C ASN A 3 58.46 33.44 12.81
N ASP A 4 57.81 34.60 12.79
CA ASP A 4 56.35 34.73 12.93
C ASP A 4 55.63 34.20 11.68
N ASN A 5 56.16 34.41 10.50
CA ASN A 5 55.56 33.92 9.26
C ASN A 5 55.55 32.39 9.14
N ASN A 6 56.56 31.71 9.70
CA ASN A 6 56.60 30.25 9.72
C ASN A 6 55.61 29.66 10.72
N SER A 7 55.45 30.28 11.88
CA SER A 7 54.46 29.85 12.88
C SER A 7 53.01 30.00 12.37
N LEU A 8 52.73 31.09 11.66
CA LEU A 8 51.43 31.35 11.05
C LEU A 8 51.12 30.32 9.92
N LYS A 9 52.09 30.00 9.09
CA LYS A 9 51.92 28.98 8.04
C LYS A 9 51.63 27.59 8.61
N ARG A 10 52.38 27.19 9.65
CA ARG A 10 52.16 25.91 10.34
C ARG A 10 50.79 25.87 10.99
N ARG A 11 50.33 26.91 11.64
CA ARG A 11 49.02 27.02 12.25
C ARG A 11 47.90 26.91 11.20
N ASN A 12 48.03 27.64 10.09
CA ASN A 12 47.02 27.61 9.02
C ASN A 12 46.99 26.23 8.35
N PHE A 13 48.13 25.58 8.14
CA PHE A 13 48.20 24.22 7.63
C PHE A 13 47.48 23.23 8.56
N LEU A 14 47.79 23.24 9.85
CA LEU A 14 47.19 22.36 10.83
C LEU A 14 45.65 22.61 10.92
N THR A 15 45.23 23.86 10.91
CA THR A 15 43.83 24.23 10.96
C THR A 15 43.10 23.73 9.70
N ASN A 16 43.67 23.88 8.52
CA ASN A 16 43.08 23.39 7.30
C ASN A 16 43.05 21.85 7.24
N LEU A 17 44.12 21.20 7.69
CA LEU A 17 44.16 19.74 7.80
C LEU A 17 43.04 19.22 8.75
N THR A 18 42.88 19.83 9.90
CA THR A 18 41.84 19.47 10.86
C THR A 18 40.46 19.64 10.25
N LYS A 19 40.21 20.74 9.53
CA LYS A 19 38.93 20.99 8.84
C LYS A 19 38.64 19.90 7.80
N VAL A 20 39.63 19.53 7.00
CA VAL A 20 39.47 18.49 5.96
C VAL A 20 39.19 17.13 6.60
N VAL A 21 40.05 16.72 7.56
CA VAL A 21 39.86 15.42 8.24
C VAL A 21 38.55 15.39 9.01
N GLY A 22 38.20 16.47 9.71
CA GLY A 22 36.94 16.60 10.41
C GLY A 22 35.71 16.56 9.48
N GLY A 23 35.80 17.22 8.32
CA GLY A 23 34.78 17.18 7.29
C GLY A 23 34.57 15.78 6.72
N ILE A 24 35.63 15.08 6.40
CA ILE A 24 35.58 13.68 5.94
C ILE A 24 34.96 12.80 7.02
N GLY A 25 35.40 12.92 8.27
CA GLY A 25 34.83 12.17 9.40
C GLY A 25 33.33 12.43 9.59
N ALA A 26 32.90 13.68 9.47
CA ALA A 26 31.47 14.02 9.56
C ALA A 26 30.65 13.37 8.45
N VAL A 27 31.14 13.35 7.20
CA VAL A 27 30.48 12.68 6.08
C VAL A 27 30.35 11.18 6.34
N PHE A 28 31.43 10.51 6.77
CA PHE A 28 31.40 9.10 7.09
C PHE A 28 30.44 8.78 8.25
N ALA A 29 30.32 9.67 9.23
CA ALA A 29 29.37 9.51 10.32
C ALA A 29 27.90 9.71 9.87
N LEU A 30 27.64 10.59 8.90
CA LEU A 30 26.29 10.83 8.38
C LEU A 30 25.74 9.69 7.52
N ILE A 31 26.59 8.98 6.79
CA ILE A 31 26.17 7.89 5.89
C ILE A 31 25.30 6.85 6.59
N PRO A 32 25.69 6.24 7.74
CA PRO A 32 24.84 5.25 8.42
C PRO A 32 23.51 5.84 8.89
N PHE A 33 23.46 7.10 9.32
CA PHE A 33 22.20 7.73 9.71
C PHE A 33 21.25 7.89 8.53
N LEU A 34 21.74 8.35 7.39
CA LEU A 34 20.93 8.48 6.18
C LEU A 34 20.49 7.11 5.65
N SER A 35 21.34 6.09 5.76
CA SER A 35 21.00 4.73 5.32
C SER A 35 19.90 4.10 6.18
N THR A 36 19.80 4.43 7.46
CA THR A 36 18.71 3.92 8.33
C THR A 36 17.35 4.50 7.98
N MET A 37 17.28 5.64 7.29
CA MET A 37 16.03 6.23 6.80
C MET A 37 15.54 5.57 5.50
N SER A 38 16.34 4.73 4.88
CA SER A 38 15.92 3.96 3.70
C SER A 38 14.96 2.84 4.08
N PRO A 39 13.86 2.63 3.34
CA PRO A 39 12.93 1.55 3.63
C PRO A 39 13.65 0.20 3.52
N SER A 40 13.39 -0.68 4.49
CA SER A 40 13.97 -2.03 4.52
C SER A 40 13.47 -2.85 3.31
N GLU A 41 14.21 -3.87 2.90
CA GLU A 41 13.80 -4.77 1.81
C GLU A 41 12.44 -5.44 2.12
N LYS A 42 12.17 -5.77 3.37
CA LYS A 42 10.87 -6.28 3.82
C LYS A 42 9.74 -5.27 3.55
N THR A 43 9.98 -3.98 3.81
CA THR A 43 9.00 -2.91 3.54
C THR A 43 8.78 -2.71 2.04
N LYS A 44 9.83 -2.79 1.24
CA LYS A 44 9.73 -2.73 -0.23
C LYS A 44 8.94 -3.90 -0.79
N MET A 45 9.21 -5.12 -0.30
CA MET A 45 8.49 -6.34 -0.71
C MET A 45 7.01 -6.31 -0.30
N ALA A 46 6.68 -5.77 0.86
CA ALA A 46 5.29 -5.63 1.31
C ALA A 46 4.44 -4.73 0.39
N GLY A 47 5.08 -3.83 -0.37
CA GLY A 47 4.42 -2.98 -1.36
C GLY A 47 4.37 -3.57 -2.78
N ALA A 48 5.02 -4.71 -3.02
CA ALA A 48 5.08 -5.34 -4.33
C ALA A 48 3.68 -5.84 -4.78
N PRO A 49 3.41 -5.89 -6.10
CA PRO A 49 2.22 -6.53 -6.61
C PRO A 49 2.22 -8.03 -6.29
N ILE A 50 1.06 -8.57 -5.97
CA ILE A 50 0.86 -10.00 -5.71
C ILE A 50 0.15 -10.61 -6.93
N GLU A 51 0.68 -11.68 -7.45
CA GLU A 51 0.04 -12.48 -8.47
C GLU A 51 -0.80 -13.57 -7.81
N ILE A 52 -2.05 -13.71 -8.25
CA ILE A 52 -2.99 -14.70 -7.74
C ILE A 52 -3.55 -15.47 -8.91
N ASP A 53 -3.46 -16.80 -8.84
CA ASP A 53 -4.17 -17.67 -9.77
C ASP A 53 -5.67 -17.66 -9.42
N ILE A 54 -6.45 -17.02 -10.29
CA ILE A 54 -7.89 -16.92 -10.17
C ILE A 54 -8.63 -18.16 -10.69
N SER A 55 -7.98 -19.00 -11.49
CA SER A 55 -8.58 -20.23 -12.04
C SER A 55 -8.87 -21.27 -10.96
N ALA A 56 -8.12 -21.22 -9.86
CA ALA A 56 -8.28 -22.09 -8.71
C ALA A 56 -9.47 -21.70 -7.80
N ILE A 57 -10.13 -20.56 -8.06
CA ILE A 57 -11.25 -20.09 -7.24
C ILE A 57 -12.57 -20.56 -7.84
N THR A 58 -13.25 -21.47 -7.15
CA THR A 58 -14.56 -21.97 -7.58
C THR A 58 -15.62 -20.88 -7.57
N PRO A 59 -16.55 -20.85 -8.55
CA PRO A 59 -17.67 -19.91 -8.54
C PRO A 59 -18.46 -19.94 -7.22
N GLY A 60 -18.82 -18.76 -6.72
CA GLY A 60 -19.52 -18.62 -5.43
C GLY A 60 -18.61 -18.64 -4.21
N THR A 61 -17.31 -18.80 -4.37
CA THR A 61 -16.34 -18.76 -3.28
C THR A 61 -15.44 -17.53 -3.34
N PHE A 62 -14.63 -17.33 -2.31
CA PHE A 62 -13.66 -16.25 -2.25
C PHE A 62 -12.35 -16.73 -1.64
N LYS A 63 -11.27 -16.04 -1.98
CA LYS A 63 -9.93 -16.26 -1.42
C LYS A 63 -9.46 -14.97 -0.77
N ILE A 64 -8.85 -15.10 0.40
CA ILE A 64 -8.24 -13.96 1.09
C ILE A 64 -6.73 -14.00 0.84
N VAL A 65 -6.18 -12.86 0.46
CA VAL A 65 -4.74 -12.67 0.25
C VAL A 65 -4.31 -11.44 1.01
N GLU A 66 -3.18 -11.51 1.67
CA GLU A 66 -2.62 -10.36 2.36
C GLU A 66 -1.82 -9.48 1.37
N TRP A 67 -2.16 -8.20 1.29
CA TRP A 67 -1.42 -7.21 0.54
C TRP A 67 -1.24 -5.93 1.34
N ARG A 68 -0.01 -5.49 1.50
CA ARG A 68 0.35 -4.31 2.32
C ARG A 68 -0.20 -4.37 3.75
N GLY A 69 -0.20 -5.56 4.35
CA GLY A 69 -0.73 -5.76 5.70
C GLY A 69 -2.26 -5.67 5.81
N LYS A 70 -2.98 -5.68 4.67
CA LYS A 70 -4.45 -5.65 4.63
C LYS A 70 -4.98 -6.91 3.94
N PRO A 71 -6.08 -7.49 4.43
CA PRO A 71 -6.76 -8.58 3.75
C PRO A 71 -7.41 -8.06 2.46
N VAL A 72 -7.10 -8.68 1.34
CA VAL A 72 -7.74 -8.46 0.05
C VAL A 72 -8.57 -9.68 -0.29
N TRP A 73 -9.84 -9.47 -0.58
CA TRP A 73 -10.76 -10.53 -0.96
C TRP A 73 -10.86 -10.58 -2.48
N VAL A 74 -10.67 -11.78 -3.01
CA VAL A 74 -10.90 -12.09 -4.41
C VAL A 74 -12.10 -13.01 -4.47
N VAL A 75 -13.22 -12.49 -4.92
CA VAL A 75 -14.50 -13.19 -4.96
C VAL A 75 -14.80 -13.61 -6.39
N HIS A 76 -15.11 -14.88 -6.62
CA HIS A 76 -15.62 -15.38 -7.89
C HIS A 76 -17.14 -15.43 -7.83
N ARG A 77 -17.82 -14.48 -8.48
CA ARG A 77 -19.26 -14.34 -8.48
C ARG A 77 -19.92 -15.31 -9.43
N THR A 78 -21.07 -15.84 -9.04
CA THR A 78 -21.92 -16.65 -9.92
C THR A 78 -22.86 -15.76 -10.74
N PRO A 79 -23.44 -16.27 -11.85
CA PRO A 79 -24.45 -15.53 -12.61
C PRO A 79 -25.66 -15.11 -11.77
N GLU A 80 -26.06 -15.93 -10.81
CA GLU A 80 -27.16 -15.60 -9.90
C GLU A 80 -26.82 -14.39 -9.03
N MET A 81 -25.59 -14.29 -8.54
CA MET A 81 -25.14 -13.14 -7.75
C MET A 81 -25.12 -11.86 -8.60
N LEU A 82 -24.77 -11.94 -9.88
CA LEU A 82 -24.80 -10.81 -10.81
C LEU A 82 -26.24 -10.35 -11.05
N ASN A 83 -27.17 -11.27 -11.26
CA ASN A 83 -28.58 -10.96 -11.43
C ASN A 83 -29.19 -10.29 -10.18
N ILE A 84 -28.75 -10.67 -8.97
CA ILE A 84 -29.17 -10.03 -7.74
C ILE A 84 -28.69 -8.58 -7.66
N ILE A 85 -27.48 -8.31 -8.11
CA ILE A 85 -26.94 -6.94 -8.18
C ILE A 85 -27.82 -6.08 -9.09
N ASP A 86 -28.16 -6.59 -10.26
CA ASP A 86 -29.01 -5.89 -11.23
C ASP A 86 -30.43 -5.62 -10.70
N SER A 87 -30.98 -6.52 -9.88
CA SER A 87 -32.32 -6.37 -9.28
C SER A 87 -32.38 -5.41 -8.08
N LYS A 88 -31.22 -5.04 -7.50
CA LYS A 88 -31.15 -4.22 -6.28
C LYS A 88 -30.53 -2.84 -6.47
N VAL A 89 -30.44 -2.38 -7.69
CA VAL A 89 -29.84 -1.06 -8.06
C VAL A 89 -30.49 0.09 -7.28
N ASP A 90 -31.81 0.05 -7.09
CA ASP A 90 -32.57 1.11 -6.42
C ASP A 90 -32.24 1.28 -4.92
N TYR A 91 -31.64 0.27 -4.30
CA TYR A 91 -31.23 0.32 -2.88
C TYR A 91 -29.80 0.79 -2.65
N LEU A 92 -29.04 1.06 -3.72
CA LEU A 92 -27.64 1.47 -3.63
C LEU A 92 -27.54 3.00 -3.58
N ALA A 93 -26.71 3.52 -2.69
CA ALA A 93 -26.41 4.95 -2.61
C ALA A 93 -25.66 5.47 -3.84
N ASP A 94 -24.82 4.64 -4.47
CA ASP A 94 -24.06 4.93 -5.67
C ASP A 94 -24.07 3.70 -6.60
N PRO A 95 -25.14 3.52 -7.40
CA PRO A 95 -25.30 2.36 -8.27
C PRO A 95 -24.20 2.19 -9.30
N GLU A 96 -23.80 3.29 -9.92
CA GLU A 96 -22.78 3.31 -10.99
C GLU A 96 -21.35 3.37 -10.46
N SER A 97 -21.17 3.46 -9.13
CA SER A 97 -19.86 3.59 -8.51
C SER A 97 -19.06 4.78 -9.06
N SER A 98 -19.72 5.92 -9.21
CA SER A 98 -19.14 7.14 -9.75
C SER A 98 -18.29 7.91 -8.74
N SER A 99 -18.29 7.51 -7.48
CA SER A 99 -17.49 8.10 -6.42
C SER A 99 -15.99 8.05 -6.74
N GLU A 100 -15.28 9.14 -6.45
CA GLU A 100 -13.82 9.26 -6.64
C GLU A 100 -12.99 8.26 -5.80
N MET A 101 -13.61 7.56 -4.86
CA MET A 101 -12.94 6.57 -4.01
C MET A 101 -12.46 5.33 -4.77
N GLN A 102 -12.94 5.12 -5.99
CA GLN A 102 -12.60 3.96 -6.81
C GLN A 102 -11.76 4.34 -8.04
N PRO A 103 -10.85 3.47 -8.47
CA PRO A 103 -10.13 3.70 -9.72
C PRO A 103 -11.10 3.68 -10.90
N ILE A 104 -10.78 4.48 -11.94
CA ILE A 104 -11.64 4.69 -13.12
C ILE A 104 -12.08 3.37 -13.76
N TYR A 105 -11.21 2.36 -13.82
CA TYR A 105 -11.54 1.06 -14.40
C TYR A 105 -12.57 0.24 -13.60
N ALA A 106 -12.82 0.60 -12.33
CA ALA A 106 -13.79 -0.03 -11.46
C ALA A 106 -15.04 0.85 -11.21
N GLN A 107 -15.15 2.00 -11.86
CA GLN A 107 -16.32 2.88 -11.81
C GLN A 107 -17.41 2.33 -12.75
N ASN A 108 -18.05 1.27 -12.33
CA ASN A 108 -19.18 0.64 -13.00
C ASN A 108 -20.04 -0.10 -11.96
N LYS A 109 -21.25 -0.52 -12.35
CA LYS A 109 -22.20 -1.21 -11.45
C LYS A 109 -21.65 -2.48 -10.80
N TYR A 110 -20.68 -3.15 -11.44
CA TYR A 110 -20.05 -4.36 -10.90
C TYR A 110 -18.81 -4.07 -10.06
N ARG A 111 -18.30 -2.82 -10.07
CA ARG A 111 -17.09 -2.39 -9.34
C ARG A 111 -15.86 -3.25 -9.62
N SER A 112 -15.75 -3.71 -10.85
CA SER A 112 -14.68 -4.60 -11.31
C SER A 112 -14.49 -4.49 -12.81
N VAL A 113 -13.29 -4.87 -13.29
CA VAL A 113 -12.98 -4.94 -14.73
C VAL A 113 -13.75 -6.09 -15.39
N LYS A 114 -13.82 -7.25 -14.72
CA LYS A 114 -14.60 -8.41 -15.14
C LYS A 114 -15.75 -8.62 -14.14
N PRO A 115 -17.00 -8.67 -14.58
CA PRO A 115 -18.15 -8.85 -13.68
C PRO A 115 -18.04 -10.09 -12.78
N GLU A 116 -17.44 -11.16 -13.27
CA GLU A 116 -17.28 -12.43 -12.57
C GLU A 116 -16.35 -12.33 -11.35
N PHE A 117 -15.37 -11.43 -11.38
CA PHE A 117 -14.39 -11.28 -10.31
C PHE A 117 -14.50 -9.93 -9.63
N LEU A 118 -14.69 -9.95 -8.31
CA LEU A 118 -14.64 -8.77 -7.47
C LEU A 118 -13.39 -8.83 -6.59
N ILE A 119 -12.59 -7.78 -6.66
CA ILE A 119 -11.40 -7.62 -5.83
C ILE A 119 -11.60 -6.40 -4.94
N LEU A 120 -11.57 -6.60 -3.64
CA LEU A 120 -11.76 -5.51 -2.70
C LEU A 120 -10.89 -5.69 -1.44
N VAL A 121 -10.59 -4.59 -0.78
CA VAL A 121 -9.94 -4.62 0.53
C VAL A 121 -10.98 -4.98 1.58
N GLY A 122 -10.77 -6.12 2.26
CA GLY A 122 -11.70 -6.65 3.25
C GLY A 122 -11.62 -5.95 4.61
N VAL A 123 -11.60 -4.62 4.61
CA VAL A 123 -11.50 -3.79 5.81
C VAL A 123 -12.54 -2.69 5.75
N CYS A 124 -13.32 -2.53 6.80
CA CYS A 124 -14.30 -1.46 6.91
C CYS A 124 -13.59 -0.09 6.99
N THR A 125 -14.08 0.88 6.22
CA THR A 125 -13.50 2.23 6.19
C THR A 125 -13.77 3.04 7.46
N HIS A 126 -14.73 2.64 8.29
CA HIS A 126 -15.08 3.34 9.52
C HIS A 126 -14.07 3.08 10.64
N LEU A 127 -13.97 1.85 11.13
CA LEU A 127 -13.11 1.48 12.27
C LEU A 127 -12.11 0.36 11.96
N GLY A 128 -11.95 -0.03 10.70
CA GLY A 128 -10.99 -1.05 10.32
C GLY A 128 -11.43 -2.50 10.64
N CYS A 129 -12.69 -2.73 11.00
CA CYS A 129 -13.21 -4.08 11.24
C CYS A 129 -13.18 -4.90 9.95
N SER A 130 -12.88 -6.19 10.04
CA SER A 130 -13.02 -7.12 8.91
C SER A 130 -14.49 -7.55 8.80
N PRO A 131 -15.19 -7.23 7.70
CA PRO A 131 -16.56 -7.65 7.51
C PRO A 131 -16.66 -9.15 7.25
N LEU A 132 -17.84 -9.72 7.48
CA LEU A 132 -18.11 -11.13 7.20
C LEU A 132 -18.75 -11.26 5.82
N TYR A 133 -18.18 -12.13 4.97
CA TYR A 133 -18.73 -12.42 3.66
C TYR A 133 -19.89 -13.41 3.78
N LYS A 134 -21.10 -13.01 3.35
CA LYS A 134 -22.30 -13.86 3.33
C LYS A 134 -22.91 -13.89 1.92
N PRO A 135 -22.51 -14.84 1.06
CA PRO A 135 -22.89 -14.82 -0.37
C PRO A 135 -24.36 -15.14 -0.62
N VAL A 136 -25.01 -15.86 0.29
CA VAL A 136 -26.38 -16.39 0.08
C VAL A 136 -27.46 -15.56 0.75
N SER A 137 -27.12 -14.75 1.73
CA SER A 137 -28.09 -14.11 2.65
C SER A 137 -28.18 -12.61 2.50
N TYR A 138 -28.18 -12.06 1.32
CA TYR A 138 -28.19 -10.64 1.05
C TYR A 138 -26.79 -10.02 0.92
N THR A 139 -26.67 -9.13 -0.03
CA THR A 139 -25.49 -8.30 -0.34
C THR A 139 -25.15 -7.30 0.77
N HIS A 140 -25.45 -7.58 2.02
CA HIS A 140 -25.06 -6.77 3.15
C HIS A 140 -23.81 -7.32 3.78
N LEU A 141 -22.75 -6.53 3.72
CA LEU A 141 -21.66 -6.64 4.67
C LEU A 141 -22.23 -6.33 6.05
N THR A 142 -22.65 -7.35 6.79
CA THR A 142 -23.02 -7.16 8.18
C THR A 142 -21.75 -6.99 8.98
N LEU A 143 -21.55 -5.79 9.51
CA LEU A 143 -20.54 -5.56 10.54
C LEU A 143 -20.97 -6.36 11.78
N PRO A 144 -20.09 -7.08 12.45
CA PRO A 144 -20.37 -7.59 13.77
C PRO A 144 -20.64 -6.40 14.69
N THR A 145 -21.84 -6.36 15.26
CA THR A 145 -22.22 -5.43 16.35
C THR A 145 -21.57 -5.87 17.64
#